data_d4ab77047cddb5d2d143096c9e6d2f8f
#
_entry.id   d4ab77047cddb5d2d143096c9e6d2f8f
#
_cell.length_a   1.000
_cell.length_b   1.000
_cell.length_c   1.000
_cell.angle_alpha   90.00
_cell.angle_beta   90.00
_cell.angle_gamma   90.00
#
_symmetry.space_group_name_H-M   'P 1'
#
loop_
_entity.id
_entity.type
_entity.pdbx_description
1 polymer ?
#
loop_
_entity_poly.entity_id
_entity_poly.type
_entity_poly.pdbx_seq_one_letter_code
_entity_poly.pdbx_strand_id
1 'polypeptide(L)' 'MRELSRNELILIRGALYTKRMYKGMKHIPHGAVIWEDWMEDSLKWVNQEIRDKYPDIPDWK' A
#
# COMPACT_ATOMS: atom_id res chain seq x y z
N MET A 1 12.72 3.05 -14.95
CA MET A 1 11.46 3.05 -14.21
C MET A 1 11.13 4.47 -13.78
N ARG A 2 9.87 4.88 -13.97
CA ARG A 2 9.47 6.24 -13.62
C ARG A 2 9.39 6.39 -12.09
N GLU A 3 9.88 7.50 -11.58
CA GLU A 3 9.76 7.82 -10.17
C GLU A 3 8.32 8.25 -9.86
N LEU A 4 7.76 7.73 -8.77
CA LEU A 4 6.40 8.05 -8.40
C LEU A 4 6.32 9.39 -7.70
N SER A 5 5.27 10.15 -8.00
CA SER A 5 5.01 11.43 -7.35
C SER A 5 4.46 11.22 -5.94
N ARG A 6 4.43 12.31 -5.16
CA ARG A 6 3.85 12.30 -3.81
C ARG A 6 2.42 11.73 -3.82
N ASN A 7 1.58 12.23 -4.72
CA ASN A 7 0.18 11.78 -4.79
C ASN A 7 0.06 10.32 -5.21
N GLU A 8 0.90 9.88 -6.13
CA GLU A 8 0.90 8.49 -6.57
C GLU A 8 1.29 7.55 -5.43
N LEU A 9 2.30 7.92 -4.64
CA LEU A 9 2.71 7.13 -3.49
C LEU A 9 1.59 7.01 -2.45
N ILE A 10 0.89 8.11 -2.18
CA ILE A 10 -0.22 8.12 -1.23
C ILE A 10 -1.35 7.22 -1.73
N LEU A 11 -1.68 7.29 -3.02
CA LEU A 11 -2.75 6.47 -3.61
C LEU A 11 -2.39 4.98 -3.56
N ILE A 12 -1.18 4.64 -3.91
CA ILE A 12 -0.72 3.24 -3.89
C ILE A 12 -0.73 2.70 -2.46
N ARG A 13 -0.23 3.48 -1.51
CA ARG A 13 -0.24 3.09 -0.10
C ARG A 13 -1.67 2.82 0.38
N GLY A 14 -2.58 3.76 0.10
CA GLY A 14 -3.98 3.60 0.49
C GLY A 14 -4.63 2.38 -0.11
N ALA A 15 -4.38 2.11 -1.40
CA ALA A 15 -4.91 0.93 -2.07
C ALA A 15 -4.38 -0.36 -1.45
N LEU A 16 -3.08 -0.42 -1.14
CA LEU A 16 -2.47 -1.59 -0.53
C LEU A 16 -3.02 -1.85 0.87
N TYR A 17 -3.15 -0.82 1.70
CA TYR A 17 -3.71 -0.98 3.04
C TYR A 17 -5.18 -1.39 2.99
N THR A 18 -5.94 -0.87 2.04
CA THR A 18 -7.34 -1.27 1.86
C THR A 18 -7.44 -2.76 1.54
N LYS A 19 -6.60 -3.25 0.63
CA LYS A 19 -6.56 -4.66 0.28
C LYS A 19 -6.03 -5.53 1.43
N ARG A 20 -5.13 -5.00 2.23
CA ARG A 20 -4.57 -5.71 3.37
C ARG A 20 -5.62 -6.02 4.44
N MET A 21 -6.71 -5.25 4.47
CA MET A 21 -7.83 -5.54 5.38
C MET A 21 -8.40 -6.95 5.17
N TYR A 22 -8.26 -7.49 3.98
CA TYR A 22 -8.78 -8.82 3.65
C TYR A 22 -7.77 -9.94 3.90
N LYS A 23 -6.57 -9.61 4.37
CA LYS A 23 -5.54 -10.60 4.65
C LYS A 23 -6.03 -11.54 5.77
N GLY A 24 -6.05 -12.83 5.46
CA GLY A 24 -6.48 -13.83 6.44
C GLY A 24 -7.99 -13.98 6.61
N MET A 25 -8.80 -13.23 5.89
CA MET A 25 -10.24 -13.37 5.94
C MET A 25 -10.70 -14.63 5.23
N LYS A 26 -11.70 -15.31 5.80
CA LYS A 26 -12.30 -16.49 5.17
C LYS A 26 -13.22 -16.12 4.02
N HIS A 27 -13.92 -15.00 4.16
CA HIS A 27 -14.84 -14.51 3.14
C HIS A 27 -14.33 -13.19 2.60
N ILE A 28 -13.99 -13.18 1.31
CA ILE A 28 -13.53 -11.98 0.63
C ILE A 28 -14.66 -11.51 -0.26
N PRO A 29 -15.04 -10.22 -0.21
CA PRO A 29 -16.09 -9.69 -1.08
C PRO A 29 -15.79 -9.95 -2.55
N HIS A 30 -16.86 -10.14 -3.33
CA HIS A 30 -16.69 -10.36 -4.76
C HIS A 30 -15.94 -9.19 -5.40
N GLY A 31 -14.90 -9.51 -6.17
CA GLY A 31 -14.08 -8.50 -6.81
C GLY A 31 -12.91 -7.98 -5.99
N ALA A 32 -12.82 -8.36 -4.73
CA ALA A 32 -11.68 -7.99 -3.91
C ALA A 32 -10.44 -8.82 -4.27
N VAL A 33 -9.27 -8.21 -4.12
CA VAL A 33 -8.00 -8.87 -4.43
C VAL A 33 -7.50 -9.61 -3.20
N ILE A 34 -7.08 -10.87 -3.40
CA ILE A 34 -6.47 -11.67 -2.33
C ILE A 34 -5.07 -11.11 -2.04
N TRP A 35 -4.75 -10.94 -0.74
CA TRP A 35 -3.44 -10.43 -0.33
C TRP A 35 -2.33 -11.44 -0.63
N GLU A 36 -1.31 -11.02 -1.34
CA GLU A 36 -0.17 -11.86 -1.72
C GLU A 36 1.14 -11.28 -1.17
N ASP A 37 2.19 -12.11 -1.14
CA ASP A 37 3.48 -11.72 -0.57
C ASP A 37 4.10 -10.51 -1.27
N TRP A 38 3.96 -10.42 -2.59
CA TRP A 38 4.50 -9.29 -3.34
C TRP A 38 3.83 -7.96 -2.93
N MET A 39 2.59 -8.00 -2.48
CA MET A 39 1.89 -6.82 -1.99
C MET A 39 2.49 -6.34 -0.67
N GLU A 40 2.91 -7.26 0.19
CA GLU A 40 3.61 -6.91 1.44
C GLU A 40 4.92 -6.20 1.15
N ASP A 41 5.69 -6.71 0.20
CA ASP A 41 6.95 -6.10 -0.21
C ASP A 41 6.73 -4.73 -0.82
N SER A 42 5.71 -4.59 -1.67
CA SER A 42 5.36 -3.31 -2.29
C SER A 42 4.97 -2.29 -1.23
N LEU A 43 4.22 -2.69 -0.22
CA LEU A 43 3.81 -1.81 0.87
C LEU A 43 5.02 -1.32 1.67
N LYS A 44 5.97 -2.20 1.97
CA LYS A 44 7.20 -1.83 2.65
C LYS A 44 7.99 -0.81 1.82
N TRP A 45 8.13 -1.06 0.53
CA TRP A 45 8.84 -0.15 -0.38
C TRP A 45 8.16 1.21 -0.43
N VAL A 46 6.83 1.24 -0.59
CA VAL A 46 6.08 2.50 -0.66
C VAL A 46 6.24 3.30 0.62
N ASN A 47 6.12 2.66 1.78
CA ASN A 47 6.30 3.32 3.07
C ASN A 47 7.72 3.90 3.20
N GLN A 48 8.72 3.15 2.76
CA GLN A 48 10.11 3.61 2.80
C GLN A 48 10.32 4.84 1.91
N GLU A 49 9.78 4.81 0.70
CA GLU A 49 9.85 5.94 -0.24
C GLU A 49 9.20 7.19 0.34
N ILE A 50 8.03 7.03 0.97
CA ILE A 50 7.33 8.15 1.59
C ILE A 50 8.16 8.74 2.72
N ARG A 51 8.73 7.92 3.58
CA ARG A 51 9.55 8.40 4.70
C ARG A 51 10.81 9.12 4.22
N ASP A 52 11.42 8.59 3.15
CA ASP A 52 12.67 9.16 2.65
C ASP A 52 12.45 10.47 1.90
N LYS A 53 11.41 10.54 1.08
CA LYS A 53 11.19 11.69 0.19
C LYS A 53 10.18 12.69 0.73
N TYR A 54 9.20 12.23 1.50
CA TYR A 54 8.09 13.04 1.96
C TYR A 54 7.82 12.80 3.45
N PRO A 55 8.77 13.15 4.33
CA PRO A 55 8.61 12.88 5.77
C PRO A 55 7.47 13.67 6.42
N ASP A 56 6.91 14.66 5.72
CA ASP A 56 5.76 15.42 6.17
C ASP A 56 4.43 14.64 6.08
N ILE A 57 4.42 13.56 5.31
CA ILE A 57 3.22 12.72 5.19
C ILE A 57 3.12 11.82 6.43
N PRO A 58 1.98 11.86 7.17
CA PRO A 58 1.83 11.04 8.36
C PRO A 58 1.76 9.55 8.02
N ASP A 59 2.15 8.71 8.96
CA ASP A 59 2.05 7.27 8.80
C ASP A 59 0.58 6.85 8.68
N TRP A 60 0.35 5.73 8.01
CA TRP A 60 -0.99 5.17 7.88
C TRP A 60 -1.50 4.70 9.23
N LYS A 61 -2.74 5.01 9.52
CA LYS A 61 -3.40 4.58 10.76
C LYS A 61 -4.39 3.45 10.53
#